data_9e3ab0109c5b2e1b116e09b05510f40e
#
_entry.id   9e3ab0109c5b2e1b116e09b05510f40e
#
_cell.length_a   1.000
_cell.length_b   1.000
_cell.length_c   1.000
_cell.angle_alpha   90.00
_cell.angle_beta   90.00
_cell.angle_gamma   90.00
#
_symmetry.space_group_name_H-M   'P 1'
#
loop_
_entity.id
_entity.type
_entity.pdbx_description
1 polymer ?
#
loop_
_entity_poly.entity_id
_entity_poly.type
_entity_poly.pdbx_seq_one_letter_code
_entity_poly.pdbx_strand_id
1 'polypeptide(L)'
;IPSKPFGGADDYTWAPDGRSLVASVKVAGREATWSTNFDLYRIDALGEAAPVNLTAANPAWDAGPVFSPDGSTLFYRAMKRPGFEADRYALMAMDVASGQTREIAPRWDRSPSSLQPSADGSALYVAAQDTGEYPLFRVDVATGDVTKLVADGSVSSFAVAGDTVALARNSIRSGDVIYTGSLQSLGDGANLRQITPTAAERLPDVAFGDFEQFSFKGAGNETVHGYV
;
A
#
# COMPACT_ATOMS: atom_id res chain seq x y z
N ILE A 1 4.16 19.50 3.26
CA ILE A 1 3.32 18.46 3.82
C ILE A 1 2.00 18.44 3.06
N PRO A 2 1.58 17.42 2.42
CA PRO A 2 2.31 16.27 1.94
C PRO A 2 3.34 16.66 0.88
N SER A 3 4.19 15.72 0.50
CA SER A 3 5.29 15.95 -0.43
C SER A 3 4.79 16.28 -1.82
N LYS A 4 4.88 17.54 -2.23
CA LYS A 4 4.57 17.93 -3.61
C LYS A 4 5.71 17.49 -4.56
N PRO A 5 5.39 17.09 -5.79
CA PRO A 5 4.06 17.07 -6.44
C PRO A 5 3.26 15.78 -6.20
N PHE A 6 3.76 14.78 -5.49
CA PHE A 6 3.23 13.41 -5.46
C PHE A 6 2.48 13.05 -4.17
N GLY A 7 2.50 13.92 -3.16
CA GLY A 7 1.86 13.63 -1.88
C GLY A 7 0.33 13.64 -1.92
N GLY A 8 -0.29 12.79 -1.11
CA GLY A 8 -1.72 12.60 -1.01
C GLY A 8 -2.21 12.35 0.43
N ALA A 9 -3.44 11.89 0.55
CA ALA A 9 -4.05 11.58 1.85
C ALA A 9 -3.42 10.39 2.56
N ASP A 10 -2.72 9.54 1.84
CA ASP A 10 -1.95 8.40 2.35
C ASP A 10 -0.60 8.78 2.95
N ASP A 11 -0.19 10.04 2.84
CA ASP A 11 1.05 10.53 3.44
C ASP A 11 0.90 10.98 4.89
N TYR A 12 -0.29 10.95 5.45
CA TYR A 12 -0.50 11.25 6.86
C TYR A 12 -1.63 10.42 7.48
N THR A 13 -1.56 10.25 8.77
CA THR A 13 -2.59 9.58 9.58
C THR A 13 -2.73 10.25 10.93
N TRP A 14 -3.95 10.23 11.49
CA TRP A 14 -4.19 10.64 12.86
C TRP A 14 -3.83 9.54 13.84
N ALA A 15 -3.19 9.91 14.95
CA ALA A 15 -3.11 9.01 16.09
C ALA A 15 -4.52 8.76 16.65
N PRO A 16 -4.84 7.53 17.12
CA PRO A 16 -6.18 7.20 17.60
C PRO A 16 -6.70 8.07 18.76
N ASP A 17 -5.79 8.68 19.52
CA ASP A 17 -6.13 9.60 20.62
C ASP A 17 -6.54 11.01 20.15
N GLY A 18 -6.41 11.31 18.86
CA GLY A 18 -6.72 12.60 18.25
C GLY A 18 -5.80 13.75 18.66
N ARG A 19 -4.68 13.48 19.35
CA ARG A 19 -3.77 14.51 19.87
C ARG A 19 -2.59 14.80 18.96
N SER A 20 -2.25 13.87 18.08
CA SER A 20 -1.19 14.05 17.12
C SER A 20 -1.52 13.40 15.78
N LEU A 21 -0.77 13.78 14.77
CA LEU A 21 -0.76 13.10 13.48
C LEU A 21 0.66 12.67 13.14
N VAL A 22 0.79 11.64 12.30
CA VAL A 22 2.06 11.25 11.70
C VAL A 22 1.99 11.54 10.21
N ALA A 23 3.00 12.21 9.67
CA ALA A 23 3.09 12.56 8.25
C ALA A 23 4.44 12.20 7.68
N SER A 24 4.47 11.80 6.41
CA SER A 24 5.69 11.65 5.61
C SER A 24 6.15 13.04 5.15
N VAL A 25 7.35 13.46 5.55
CA VAL A 25 7.86 14.82 5.33
C VAL A 25 9.29 14.78 4.82
N LYS A 26 9.55 15.52 3.75
CA LYS A 26 10.91 15.76 3.28
C LYS A 26 11.47 17.05 3.87
N VAL A 27 12.48 16.92 4.73
CA VAL A 27 13.22 18.06 5.26
C VAL A 27 14.60 18.08 4.59
N ALA A 28 14.68 18.71 3.44
CA ALA A 28 15.91 18.80 2.69
C ALA A 28 16.09 20.23 2.17
N GLY A 29 17.19 20.88 2.54
CA GLY A 29 17.56 22.20 2.06
C GLY A 29 17.97 22.17 0.58
N ARG A 30 19.23 22.46 0.28
CA ARG A 30 19.77 22.40 -1.10
C ARG A 30 19.78 21.00 -1.69
N GLU A 31 19.72 19.97 -0.87
CA GLU A 31 19.73 18.55 -1.27
C GLU A 31 18.36 18.06 -1.75
N ALA A 32 17.33 18.89 -1.68
CA ALA A 32 15.97 18.51 -2.06
C ALA A 32 15.83 17.95 -3.48
N THR A 33 16.73 18.35 -4.38
CA THR A 33 16.70 17.95 -5.80
C THR A 33 17.23 16.55 -6.06
N TRP A 34 18.05 16.00 -5.17
CA TRP A 34 18.64 14.64 -5.32
C TRP A 34 18.45 13.73 -4.12
N SER A 35 17.97 14.26 -2.99
CA SER A 35 17.62 13.45 -1.84
C SER A 35 16.28 12.77 -2.06
N THR A 36 16.18 11.47 -1.77
CA THR A 36 14.92 10.72 -1.70
C THR A 36 14.47 10.50 -0.27
N ASN A 37 15.10 11.18 0.69
CA ASN A 37 14.81 11.00 2.11
C ASN A 37 13.51 11.70 2.50
N PHE A 38 12.50 10.90 2.82
CA PHE A 38 11.27 11.30 3.48
C PHE A 38 11.19 10.56 4.80
N ASP A 39 11.03 11.29 5.90
CA ASP A 39 10.88 10.71 7.22
C ASP A 39 9.44 10.83 7.72
N LEU A 40 9.04 9.96 8.62
CA LEU A 40 7.79 10.07 9.36
C LEU A 40 7.99 11.01 10.55
N TYR A 41 7.20 12.08 10.58
CA TYR A 41 7.17 13.03 11.68
C TYR A 41 5.88 12.92 12.45
N ARG A 42 5.98 12.79 13.79
CA ARG A 42 4.85 12.99 14.68
C ARG A 42 4.71 14.49 14.94
N ILE A 43 3.52 15.00 14.70
CA ILE A 43 3.17 16.43 14.78
C ILE A 43 2.05 16.57 15.79
N ASP A 44 2.23 17.44 16.79
CA ASP A 44 1.20 17.78 17.76
C ASP A 44 0.03 18.50 17.08
N ALA A 45 -1.20 18.05 17.32
CA ALA A 45 -2.39 18.56 16.64
C ALA A 45 -2.70 20.04 16.98
N LEU A 46 -2.29 20.51 18.14
CA LEU A 46 -2.46 21.89 18.57
C LEU A 46 -1.26 22.78 18.25
N GLY A 47 -0.15 22.18 17.81
CA GLY A 47 1.09 22.90 17.51
C GLY A 47 1.84 23.40 18.75
N GLU A 48 1.56 22.84 19.92
CA GLU A 48 2.18 23.22 21.20
C GLU A 48 3.58 22.60 21.38
N ALA A 49 3.84 21.48 20.70
CA ALA A 49 5.11 20.78 20.72
C ALA A 49 5.78 20.76 19.34
N ALA A 50 7.11 20.77 19.32
CA ALA A 50 7.88 20.63 18.07
C ALA A 50 7.66 19.25 17.45
N PRO A 51 7.64 19.14 16.10
CA PRO A 51 7.56 17.86 15.42
C PRO A 51 8.74 16.94 15.78
N VAL A 52 8.46 15.64 15.94
CA VAL A 52 9.44 14.62 16.27
C VAL A 52 9.64 13.69 15.09
N ASN A 53 10.87 13.58 14.59
CA ASN A 53 11.24 12.62 13.56
C ASN A 53 11.28 11.21 14.14
N LEU A 54 10.44 10.32 13.62
CA LEU A 54 10.29 8.94 14.10
C LEU A 54 11.21 7.96 13.37
N THR A 55 11.65 8.30 12.16
CA THR A 55 12.40 7.40 11.27
C THR A 55 13.75 7.95 10.83
N ALA A 56 14.34 8.88 11.59
CA ALA A 56 15.61 9.54 11.30
C ALA A 56 16.80 8.59 11.02
N ALA A 57 16.70 7.32 11.44
CA ALA A 57 17.73 6.31 11.21
C ALA A 57 17.71 5.75 9.77
N ASN A 58 16.63 5.93 9.02
CA ASN A 58 16.52 5.48 7.63
C ASN A 58 16.82 6.67 6.69
N PRO A 59 17.93 6.65 5.92
CA PRO A 59 18.24 7.74 4.98
C PRO A 59 17.49 7.62 3.64
N ALA A 60 16.51 6.74 3.53
CA ALA A 60 15.69 6.52 2.34
C ALA A 60 14.22 6.96 2.60
N TRP A 61 13.31 6.57 1.76
CA TRP A 61 11.93 7.05 1.79
C TRP A 61 11.04 6.22 2.72
N ASP A 62 10.43 6.86 3.72
CA ASP A 62 9.39 6.33 4.58
C ASP A 62 8.04 6.99 4.25
N ALA A 63 6.99 6.19 4.03
CA ALA A 63 5.70 6.66 3.53
C ALA A 63 4.50 5.83 4.04
N GLY A 64 3.30 6.38 3.85
CA GLY A 64 2.04 5.68 4.08
C GLY A 64 1.83 5.21 5.51
N PRO A 65 1.97 6.08 6.53
CA PRO A 65 1.78 5.68 7.92
C PRO A 65 0.32 5.35 8.20
N VAL A 66 0.08 4.28 8.99
CA VAL A 66 -1.24 3.92 9.51
C VAL A 66 -1.09 3.28 10.88
N PHE A 67 -1.91 3.68 11.84
CA PHE A 67 -1.89 3.07 13.17
C PHE A 67 -2.67 1.76 13.21
N SER A 68 -2.25 0.84 14.07
CA SER A 68 -3.12 -0.25 14.54
C SER A 68 -4.35 0.33 15.25
N PRO A 69 -5.48 -0.40 15.31
CA PRO A 69 -6.70 0.09 15.94
C PRO A 69 -6.54 0.51 17.40
N ASP A 70 -5.65 -0.14 18.13
CA ASP A 70 -5.31 0.17 19.52
C ASP A 70 -4.27 1.28 19.69
N GLY A 71 -3.68 1.74 18.56
CA GLY A 71 -2.66 2.78 18.54
C GLY A 71 -1.27 2.36 19.02
N SER A 72 -1.08 1.08 19.35
CA SER A 72 0.20 0.59 19.88
C SER A 72 1.28 0.41 18.81
N THR A 73 0.88 0.21 17.57
CA THR A 73 1.78 -0.01 16.43
C THR A 73 1.51 1.01 15.32
N LEU A 74 2.58 1.56 14.77
CA LEU A 74 2.55 2.35 13.54
C LEU A 74 3.08 1.48 12.40
N PHE A 75 2.22 1.17 11.44
CA PHE A 75 2.62 0.52 10.19
C PHE A 75 2.98 1.56 9.15
N TYR A 76 3.95 1.25 8.29
CA TYR A 76 4.37 2.15 7.21
C TYR A 76 5.16 1.38 6.15
N ARG A 77 5.51 2.07 5.08
CA ARG A 77 6.34 1.56 3.98
C ARG A 77 7.70 2.24 4.03
N ALA A 78 8.79 1.49 3.84
CA ALA A 78 10.14 2.02 3.85
C ALA A 78 10.99 1.49 2.71
N MET A 79 11.66 2.38 1.99
CA MET A 79 12.77 2.03 1.10
C MET A 79 14.06 1.85 1.91
N LYS A 80 15.05 1.14 1.35
CA LYS A 80 16.35 0.89 1.99
C LYS A 80 17.52 1.62 1.31
N ARG A 81 17.35 2.00 0.03
CA ARG A 81 18.42 2.56 -0.79
C ARG A 81 18.23 4.06 -1.00
N PRO A 82 18.98 4.93 -0.30
CA PRO A 82 18.88 6.36 -0.51
C PRO A 82 19.31 6.74 -1.95
N GLY A 83 18.60 7.70 -2.53
CA GLY A 83 18.85 8.17 -3.89
C GLY A 83 18.35 7.24 -5.01
N PHE A 84 17.56 6.21 -4.68
CA PHE A 84 17.05 5.25 -5.66
C PHE A 84 15.52 5.10 -5.55
N GLU A 85 14.77 5.89 -6.32
CA GLU A 85 13.30 5.96 -6.28
C GLU A 85 12.58 4.69 -6.75
N ALA A 86 13.27 3.80 -7.46
CA ALA A 86 12.73 2.50 -7.87
C ALA A 86 13.00 1.37 -6.86
N ASP A 87 13.45 1.72 -5.64
CA ASP A 87 13.66 0.72 -4.60
C ASP A 87 12.33 0.11 -4.11
N ARG A 88 12.43 -1.12 -3.61
CA ARG A 88 11.28 -1.79 -3.03
C ARG A 88 10.87 -1.13 -1.71
N TYR A 89 9.59 -0.85 -1.56
CA TYR A 89 9.04 -0.54 -0.26
C TYR A 89 8.88 -1.80 0.59
N ALA A 90 9.61 -1.88 1.69
CA ALA A 90 9.38 -2.86 2.74
C ALA A 90 8.15 -2.49 3.57
N LEU A 91 7.44 -3.49 4.09
CA LEU A 91 6.34 -3.31 5.02
C LEU A 91 6.89 -3.29 6.45
N MET A 92 6.72 -2.19 7.17
CA MET A 92 7.32 -1.95 8.48
C MET A 92 6.27 -1.85 9.59
N ALA A 93 6.66 -2.28 10.79
CA ALA A 93 5.93 -2.03 12.03
C ALA A 93 6.86 -1.35 13.04
N MET A 94 6.38 -0.28 13.66
CA MET A 94 7.04 0.42 14.76
C MET A 94 6.19 0.30 16.02
N ASP A 95 6.77 -0.18 17.09
CA ASP A 95 6.15 -0.07 18.42
C ASP A 95 6.15 1.41 18.85
N VAL A 96 4.99 1.96 19.08
CA VAL A 96 4.82 3.41 19.30
C VAL A 96 5.44 3.87 20.62
N ALA A 97 5.48 3.00 21.63
CA ALA A 97 6.00 3.33 22.95
C ALA A 97 7.53 3.32 22.99
N SER A 98 8.16 2.33 22.36
CA SER A 98 9.62 2.16 22.38
C SER A 98 10.32 2.74 21.15
N GLY A 99 9.60 2.98 20.05
CA GLY A 99 10.17 3.35 18.74
C GLY A 99 10.91 2.20 18.04
N GLN A 100 10.84 0.98 18.55
CA GLN A 100 11.48 -0.18 17.90
C GLN A 100 10.77 -0.54 16.62
N THR A 101 11.54 -0.78 15.55
CA THR A 101 11.03 -1.09 14.22
C THR A 101 11.40 -2.51 13.78
N ARG A 102 10.53 -3.13 12.98
CA ARG A 102 10.81 -4.40 12.30
C ARG A 102 10.16 -4.44 10.92
N GLU A 103 10.75 -5.16 9.99
CA GLU A 103 10.12 -5.53 8.72
C GLU A 103 9.16 -6.71 8.96
N ILE A 104 7.92 -6.63 8.44
CA ILE A 104 6.88 -7.64 8.69
C ILE A 104 7.07 -8.86 7.79
N ALA A 105 7.22 -8.66 6.49
CA ALA A 105 7.33 -9.74 5.50
C ALA A 105 8.66 -9.63 4.70
N PRO A 106 9.83 -9.89 5.30
CA PRO A 106 11.12 -9.59 4.66
C PRO A 106 11.43 -10.42 3.41
N ARG A 107 10.74 -11.55 3.23
CA ARG A 107 10.89 -12.41 2.05
C ARG A 107 9.92 -12.07 0.91
N TRP A 108 8.98 -11.17 1.14
CA TRP A 108 8.03 -10.74 0.13
C TRP A 108 8.63 -9.63 -0.71
N ASP A 109 8.87 -9.88 -1.97
CA ASP A 109 9.58 -8.99 -2.89
C ASP A 109 8.66 -8.01 -3.63
N ARG A 110 7.48 -7.72 -3.11
CA ARG A 110 6.55 -6.73 -3.66
C ARG A 110 6.58 -5.43 -2.85
N SER A 111 6.22 -4.33 -3.51
CA SER A 111 6.06 -3.01 -2.90
C SER A 111 4.58 -2.76 -2.61
N PRO A 112 4.14 -2.76 -1.33
CA PRO A 112 2.78 -2.37 -0.99
C PRO A 112 2.53 -0.91 -1.36
N SER A 113 1.37 -0.62 -1.97
CA SER A 113 0.96 0.74 -2.35
C SER A 113 0.02 1.37 -1.33
N SER A 114 -0.86 0.60 -0.72
CA SER A 114 -1.83 1.04 0.29
C SER A 114 -1.90 0.03 1.43
N LEU A 115 -2.18 0.52 2.64
CA LEU A 115 -2.22 -0.27 3.86
C LEU A 115 -3.52 -0.03 4.59
N GLN A 116 -4.16 -1.11 5.06
CA GLN A 116 -5.26 -1.03 6.02
C GLN A 116 -5.13 -2.15 7.06
N PRO A 117 -5.01 -1.83 8.35
CA PRO A 117 -4.99 -2.83 9.40
C PRO A 117 -6.35 -3.53 9.55
N SER A 118 -6.34 -4.81 9.94
CA SER A 118 -7.53 -5.50 10.42
C SER A 118 -8.02 -4.90 11.73
N ALA A 119 -9.30 -5.12 12.06
CA ALA A 119 -9.92 -4.55 13.25
C ALA A 119 -9.25 -4.98 14.57
N ASP A 120 -8.59 -6.12 14.59
CA ASP A 120 -7.83 -6.65 15.73
C ASP A 120 -6.32 -6.36 15.65
N GLY A 121 -5.86 -5.70 14.59
CA GLY A 121 -4.44 -5.39 14.36
C GLY A 121 -3.57 -6.60 13.99
N SER A 122 -4.14 -7.80 13.87
CA SER A 122 -3.37 -9.03 13.59
C SER A 122 -2.90 -9.16 12.15
N ALA A 123 -3.53 -8.43 11.23
CA ALA A 123 -3.22 -8.45 9.81
C ALA A 123 -3.22 -7.06 9.18
N LEU A 124 -2.54 -6.96 8.04
CA LEU A 124 -2.65 -5.83 7.11
C LEU A 124 -3.26 -6.31 5.80
N TYR A 125 -4.23 -5.56 5.31
CA TYR A 125 -4.70 -5.66 3.92
C TYR A 125 -3.88 -4.66 3.09
N VAL A 126 -3.33 -5.14 1.97
CA VAL A 126 -2.43 -4.34 1.15
C VAL A 126 -2.68 -4.60 -0.33
N ALA A 127 -2.64 -3.56 -1.15
CA ALA A 127 -2.56 -3.71 -2.59
C ALA A 127 -1.09 -3.59 -3.01
N ALA A 128 -0.64 -4.45 -3.91
CA ALA A 128 0.72 -4.41 -4.41
C ALA A 128 0.79 -4.91 -5.85
N GLN A 129 1.69 -4.33 -6.64
CA GLN A 129 1.92 -4.79 -8.00
C GLN A 129 2.49 -6.20 -8.02
N ASP A 130 1.91 -7.06 -8.84
CA ASP A 130 2.36 -8.43 -9.06
C ASP A 130 2.20 -8.82 -10.54
N THR A 131 3.32 -8.84 -11.27
CA THR A 131 3.38 -9.25 -12.69
C THR A 131 2.35 -8.58 -13.60
N GLY A 132 2.19 -7.26 -13.47
CA GLY A 132 1.33 -6.43 -14.34
C GLY A 132 -0.06 -6.16 -13.79
N GLU A 133 -0.47 -6.83 -12.72
CA GLU A 133 -1.72 -6.59 -12.01
C GLU A 133 -1.47 -5.99 -10.62
N TYR A 134 -2.55 -5.59 -9.93
CA TYR A 134 -2.53 -5.07 -8.56
C TYR A 134 -3.48 -5.87 -7.66
N PRO A 135 -3.10 -7.09 -7.26
CA PRO A 135 -3.86 -7.89 -6.32
C PRO A 135 -4.05 -7.24 -4.96
N LEU A 136 -5.12 -7.67 -4.26
CA LEU A 136 -5.28 -7.46 -2.83
C LEU A 136 -4.68 -8.63 -2.07
N PHE A 137 -3.85 -8.33 -1.07
CA PHE A 137 -3.20 -9.30 -0.19
C PHE A 137 -3.61 -9.09 1.26
N ARG A 138 -3.57 -10.17 2.03
CA ARG A 138 -3.53 -10.17 3.49
C ARG A 138 -2.12 -10.54 3.95
N VAL A 139 -1.56 -9.74 4.84
CA VAL A 139 -0.26 -10.01 5.46
C VAL A 139 -0.47 -10.21 6.96
N ASP A 140 -0.07 -11.35 7.48
CA ASP A 140 -0.08 -11.62 8.93
C ASP A 140 1.03 -10.80 9.61
N VAL A 141 0.66 -10.01 10.60
CA VAL A 141 1.61 -9.09 11.26
C VAL A 141 2.63 -9.84 12.11
N ALA A 142 2.26 -10.96 12.71
CA ALA A 142 3.14 -11.73 13.59
C ALA A 142 4.12 -12.62 12.81
N THR A 143 3.63 -13.34 11.80
CA THR A 143 4.42 -14.32 11.04
C THR A 143 5.05 -13.76 9.78
N GLY A 144 4.46 -12.69 9.21
CA GLY A 144 4.83 -12.14 7.90
C GLY A 144 4.34 -12.98 6.72
N ASP A 145 3.41 -13.93 6.96
CA ASP A 145 2.80 -14.72 5.90
C ASP A 145 1.91 -13.87 5.02
N VAL A 146 2.04 -14.04 3.70
CA VAL A 146 1.31 -13.26 2.70
C VAL A 146 0.35 -14.17 1.95
N THR A 147 -0.92 -13.79 1.94
CA THR A 147 -1.99 -14.50 1.22
C THR A 147 -2.63 -13.56 0.20
N LYS A 148 -2.71 -13.98 -1.06
CA LYS A 148 -3.42 -13.26 -2.11
C LYS A 148 -4.93 -13.48 -1.95
N LEU A 149 -5.69 -12.41 -1.79
CA LEU A 149 -7.16 -12.45 -1.59
C LEU A 149 -7.94 -12.22 -2.88
N VAL A 150 -7.46 -11.34 -3.75
CA VAL A 150 -8.04 -11.04 -5.06
C VAL A 150 -6.90 -11.07 -6.07
N ALA A 151 -6.94 -12.00 -7.01
CA ALA A 151 -5.84 -12.23 -7.94
C ALA A 151 -5.98 -11.46 -9.24
N ASP A 152 -7.20 -11.38 -9.79
CA ASP A 152 -7.44 -10.83 -11.13
C ASP A 152 -7.61 -9.32 -11.13
N GLY A 153 -7.00 -8.65 -12.11
CA GLY A 153 -7.13 -7.23 -12.38
C GLY A 153 -6.36 -6.36 -11.39
N SER A 154 -6.63 -5.08 -11.42
CA SER A 154 -5.94 -4.10 -10.60
C SER A 154 -6.88 -3.47 -9.58
N VAL A 155 -6.64 -3.73 -8.31
CA VAL A 155 -7.35 -3.09 -7.19
C VAL A 155 -6.79 -1.67 -7.04
N SER A 156 -7.56 -0.68 -7.46
CA SER A 156 -7.19 0.75 -7.40
C SER A 156 -7.45 1.35 -6.01
N SER A 157 -8.46 0.83 -5.31
CA SER A 157 -8.76 1.21 -3.92
C SER A 157 -9.55 0.10 -3.23
N PHE A 158 -9.48 0.05 -1.91
CA PHE A 158 -10.26 -0.88 -1.10
C PHE A 158 -10.54 -0.32 0.29
N ALA A 159 -11.56 -0.86 0.93
CA ALA A 159 -11.88 -0.61 2.33
C ALA A 159 -12.39 -1.90 2.97
N VAL A 160 -11.96 -2.16 4.20
CA VAL A 160 -12.37 -3.31 4.99
C VAL A 160 -13.07 -2.85 6.26
N ALA A 161 -14.23 -3.44 6.55
CA ALA A 161 -14.98 -3.20 7.79
C ALA A 161 -15.52 -4.55 8.32
N GLY A 162 -14.99 -5.01 9.44
CA GLY A 162 -15.25 -6.36 9.95
C GLY A 162 -14.84 -7.43 8.94
N ASP A 163 -15.78 -8.29 8.55
CA ASP A 163 -15.57 -9.30 7.51
C ASP A 163 -15.88 -8.80 6.08
N THR A 164 -16.38 -7.59 5.94
CA THR A 164 -16.77 -7.06 4.62
C THR A 164 -15.62 -6.29 3.99
N VAL A 165 -15.36 -6.57 2.71
CA VAL A 165 -14.51 -5.76 1.85
C VAL A 165 -15.34 -5.10 0.75
N ALA A 166 -15.07 -3.84 0.48
CA ALA A 166 -15.46 -3.13 -0.74
C ALA A 166 -14.18 -2.73 -1.48
N LEU A 167 -14.16 -2.92 -2.79
CA LEU A 167 -12.99 -2.55 -3.59
C LEU A 167 -13.40 -2.04 -4.98
N ALA A 168 -12.59 -1.13 -5.52
CA ALA A 168 -12.63 -0.76 -6.92
C ALA A 168 -11.56 -1.56 -7.67
N ARG A 169 -11.96 -2.23 -8.73
CA ARG A 169 -11.07 -3.05 -9.56
C ARG A 169 -11.24 -2.67 -11.03
N ASN A 170 -10.14 -2.51 -11.72
CA ASN A 170 -10.11 -2.28 -13.15
C ASN A 170 -9.33 -3.36 -13.90
N SER A 171 -9.44 -3.34 -15.20
CA SER A 171 -8.69 -4.16 -16.14
C SER A 171 -8.55 -3.41 -17.46
N ILE A 172 -7.82 -3.96 -18.43
CA ILE A 172 -7.77 -3.37 -19.78
C ILE A 172 -9.13 -3.35 -20.50
N ARG A 173 -10.10 -4.15 -20.01
CA ARG A 173 -11.46 -4.23 -20.56
C ARG A 173 -12.47 -3.33 -19.87
N SER A 174 -12.13 -2.78 -18.72
CA SER A 174 -13.03 -1.93 -17.94
C SER A 174 -12.23 -1.00 -17.05
N GLY A 175 -12.67 0.25 -16.95
CA GLY A 175 -12.29 1.13 -15.85
C GLY A 175 -12.78 0.58 -14.50
N ASP A 176 -12.64 1.37 -13.45
CA ASP A 176 -13.02 0.95 -12.10
C ASP A 176 -14.47 0.49 -12.00
N VAL A 177 -14.64 -0.71 -11.49
CA VAL A 177 -15.92 -1.33 -11.12
C VAL A 177 -15.89 -1.64 -9.64
N ILE A 178 -16.95 -1.27 -8.92
CA ILE A 178 -17.06 -1.52 -7.49
C ILE A 178 -17.56 -2.95 -7.25
N TYR A 179 -16.85 -3.64 -6.38
CA TYR A 179 -17.18 -4.98 -5.89
C TYR A 179 -17.27 -4.99 -4.37
N THR A 180 -18.00 -5.94 -3.82
CA THR A 180 -18.04 -6.24 -2.38
C THR A 180 -18.05 -7.74 -2.14
N GLY A 181 -17.57 -8.17 -0.98
CA GLY A 181 -17.52 -9.57 -0.57
C GLY A 181 -17.19 -9.75 0.91
N SER A 182 -17.20 -10.99 1.37
CA SER A 182 -16.72 -11.37 2.71
C SER A 182 -15.26 -11.80 2.63
N LEU A 183 -14.42 -11.28 3.52
CA LEU A 183 -13.01 -11.65 3.63
C LEU A 183 -12.79 -13.15 3.85
N GLN A 184 -13.71 -13.80 4.59
CA GLN A 184 -13.63 -15.25 4.87
C GLN A 184 -13.86 -16.10 3.61
N SER A 185 -14.60 -15.57 2.64
CA SER A 185 -14.94 -16.26 1.41
C SER A 185 -14.13 -15.80 0.20
N LEU A 186 -13.25 -14.81 0.37
CA LEU A 186 -12.32 -14.39 -0.68
C LEU A 186 -11.26 -15.49 -0.87
N GLY A 187 -11.43 -16.26 -1.92
CA GLY A 187 -10.40 -17.10 -2.48
C GLY A 187 -10.34 -16.78 -3.96
N ASP A 188 -9.22 -16.33 -4.47
CA ASP A 188 -8.98 -16.00 -5.88
C ASP A 188 -9.96 -14.99 -6.50
N GLY A 189 -10.64 -14.18 -5.67
CA GLY A 189 -11.62 -13.19 -6.12
C GLY A 189 -12.97 -13.76 -6.59
N ALA A 190 -13.18 -15.07 -6.49
CA ALA A 190 -14.37 -15.76 -7.05
C ALA A 190 -15.70 -15.39 -6.38
N ASN A 191 -15.67 -14.85 -5.15
CA ASN A 191 -16.87 -14.55 -4.36
C ASN A 191 -17.13 -13.04 -4.21
N LEU A 192 -16.66 -12.24 -5.16
CA LEU A 192 -16.94 -10.81 -5.21
C LEU A 192 -18.27 -10.57 -5.95
N ARG A 193 -19.18 -9.83 -5.31
CA ARG A 193 -20.41 -9.35 -5.93
C ARG A 193 -20.16 -7.98 -6.57
N GLN A 194 -20.41 -7.87 -7.86
CA GLN A 194 -20.37 -6.61 -8.60
C GLN A 194 -21.48 -5.67 -8.13
N ILE A 195 -21.15 -4.39 -7.94
CA ILE A 195 -22.07 -3.33 -7.52
C ILE A 195 -22.36 -2.35 -8.64
N THR A 196 -21.34 -1.97 -9.40
CA THR A 196 -21.47 -1.01 -10.52
C THR A 196 -21.25 -1.72 -11.86
N PRO A 197 -21.87 -1.28 -12.96
CA PRO A 197 -21.72 -1.93 -14.26
C PRO A 197 -20.28 -1.81 -14.81
N THR A 198 -19.87 -2.83 -15.56
CA THR A 198 -18.61 -2.86 -16.32
C THR A 198 -18.66 -1.90 -17.53
N ALA A 199 -17.51 -1.70 -18.18
CA ALA A 199 -17.46 -0.95 -19.43
C ALA A 199 -18.27 -1.66 -20.55
N ALA A 200 -18.23 -2.98 -20.63
CA ALA A 200 -19.01 -3.74 -21.62
C ALA A 200 -20.53 -3.58 -21.42
N GLU A 201 -21.00 -3.50 -20.16
CA GLU A 201 -22.42 -3.24 -19.86
C GLU A 201 -22.85 -1.80 -20.18
N ARG A 202 -21.92 -0.84 -20.10
CA ARG A 202 -22.17 0.59 -20.43
C ARG A 202 -22.04 0.88 -21.92
N LEU A 203 -21.18 0.13 -22.61
CA LEU A 203 -20.78 0.34 -24.00
C LEU A 203 -20.93 -0.98 -24.78
N PRO A 204 -22.19 -1.48 -24.97
CA PRO A 204 -22.42 -2.81 -25.55
C PRO A 204 -21.96 -2.94 -27.00
N ASP A 205 -21.80 -1.83 -27.72
CA ASP A 205 -21.37 -1.82 -29.12
C ASP A 205 -19.84 -1.68 -29.28
N VAL A 206 -19.09 -1.67 -28.17
CA VAL A 206 -17.62 -1.57 -28.19
C VAL A 206 -17.02 -2.95 -27.96
N ALA A 207 -16.21 -3.43 -28.90
CA ALA A 207 -15.40 -4.62 -28.73
C ALA A 207 -14.11 -4.28 -27.97
N PHE A 208 -13.95 -4.84 -26.76
CA PHE A 208 -12.70 -4.79 -26.02
C PHE A 208 -11.84 -5.98 -26.44
N GLY A 209 -10.58 -5.71 -26.76
CA GLY A 209 -9.61 -6.79 -27.09
C GLY A 209 -9.31 -7.68 -25.89
N ASP A 210 -8.86 -8.88 -26.16
CA ASP A 210 -8.24 -9.77 -25.19
C ASP A 210 -6.77 -9.41 -25.05
N PHE A 211 -6.18 -9.83 -23.93
CA PHE A 211 -4.74 -9.74 -23.72
C PHE A 211 -4.19 -11.11 -23.35
N GLU A 212 -2.93 -11.31 -23.68
CA GLU A 212 -2.20 -12.53 -23.34
C GLU A 212 -0.92 -12.14 -22.60
N GLN A 213 -0.70 -12.78 -21.46
CA GLN A 213 0.56 -12.65 -20.74
C GLN A 213 1.62 -13.57 -21.36
N PHE A 214 2.79 -13.03 -21.64
CA PHE A 214 3.94 -13.78 -22.09
C PHE A 214 5.17 -13.49 -21.24
N SER A 215 6.17 -14.34 -21.33
CA SER A 215 7.46 -14.10 -20.68
C SER A 215 8.62 -14.55 -21.55
N PHE A 216 9.77 -13.91 -21.37
CA PHE A 216 11.01 -14.26 -22.04
C PHE A 216 12.22 -14.03 -21.13
N LYS A 217 13.40 -14.52 -21.54
CA LYS A 217 14.64 -14.28 -20.82
C LYS A 217 15.29 -12.99 -21.29
N GLY A 218 15.47 -12.05 -20.35
CA GLY A 218 16.15 -10.77 -20.53
C GLY A 218 17.63 -10.82 -20.14
N ALA A 219 18.18 -9.65 -19.86
CA ALA A 219 19.56 -9.50 -19.40
C ALA A 219 19.80 -10.32 -18.12
N GLY A 220 20.98 -10.91 -17.99
CA GLY A 220 21.30 -11.74 -16.82
C GLY A 220 20.47 -13.03 -16.68
N ASN A 221 19.75 -13.44 -17.73
CA ASN A 221 18.83 -14.58 -17.71
C ASN A 221 17.62 -14.39 -16.76
N GLU A 222 17.30 -13.16 -16.41
CA GLU A 222 16.10 -12.85 -15.63
C GLU A 222 14.83 -13.00 -16.46
N THR A 223 13.73 -13.36 -15.80
CA THR A 223 12.45 -13.48 -16.49
C THR A 223 11.80 -12.10 -16.61
N VAL A 224 11.52 -11.69 -17.85
CA VAL A 224 10.77 -10.48 -18.18
C VAL A 224 9.35 -10.90 -18.53
N HIS A 225 8.37 -10.25 -17.91
CA HIS A 225 6.95 -10.45 -18.18
C HIS A 225 6.42 -9.31 -19.04
N GLY A 226 5.48 -9.61 -19.93
CA GLY A 226 4.81 -8.63 -20.78
C GLY A 226 3.40 -9.07 -21.13
N TYR A 227 2.66 -8.15 -21.73
CA TYR A 227 1.29 -8.37 -22.21
C TYR A 227 1.18 -7.94 -23.67
N VAL A 228 0.39 -8.66 -24.44
CA VAL A 228 0.06 -8.38 -25.84
C VAL A 228 -1.44 -8.46 -26.05
#